data_c85f76405e52779cda2fe638da6e526d
#
_entry.id   c85f76405e52779cda2fe638da6e526d
#
_cell.length_a   1.000
_cell.length_b   1.000
_cell.length_c   1.000
_cell.angle_alpha   90.00
_cell.angle_beta   90.00
_cell.angle_gamma   90.00
#
_symmetry.space_group_name_H-M   'P 1'
#
loop_
_entity.id
_entity.type
_entity.pdbx_description
1 polymer ?
#
loop_
_entity_poly.entity_id
_entity_poly.type
_entity_poly.pdbx_seq_one_letter_code
_entity_poly.pdbx_strand_id
1 'polypeptide(L)'
;MTTQRLLQDYLLQRGVSAARDRTALIVDGHSYSFGDLLDASERLAGALRRRGVGRGDRVAVLLENSWACVTAIFGTLLAGGVFVLINPQTRADKLAFILSDSGARALITGAAFEAVFLEALGRLEAPPSVLCSGSCAAAEDLEAAIATAQRFNAPVPVIPLDLAAILYTSGSTGMPKGVMQTHQAMVFTLGSLIEYLRLDEHDRILCVLPLSFDYGLYQLLMAVALGACLILERSFTFLGQVLSRMRDEGVTVFPGVPTIFATLLAAHRRAPLSFPSVRRVTNTAAALPDEFGGGLREIFPHALIYKMYGLTECKRVSYLEPELIEAKPGSVGKAIPGTEVYLLSADGQPAAPGEAGILYVRGPHVMAGYWNQPDLTAEMLKPGKLPGERVLCTHDLFRMDPEGYLYFVGRTDDIIKSRGEKVSPVEVENALHRIPGVREAAVVGIPDPLLGEAVTAYVVTDPAAGLTAQSLRAKSAAFLESYMVPAQVFVCARLPRSPNGKIDKRLLAVTCATSADPQASSPNRAPREPDHD
;
A
#
# COMPACT_ATOMS: atom_id res chain seq x y z
N MET A 1 -13.16 -1.73 31.82
CA MET A 1 -12.85 -1.26 30.47
C MET A 1 -13.57 -2.17 29.50
N THR A 2 -14.51 -1.65 28.71
CA THR A 2 -15.12 -2.40 27.62
C THR A 2 -14.05 -2.64 26.57
N THR A 3 -13.76 -3.91 26.29
CA THR A 3 -12.79 -4.28 25.24
C THR A 3 -13.38 -3.93 23.90
N GLN A 4 -12.74 -3.05 23.14
CA GLN A 4 -13.14 -2.74 21.76
C GLN A 4 -13.04 -4.00 20.92
N ARG A 5 -14.13 -4.33 20.24
CA ARG A 5 -14.24 -5.54 19.41
C ARG A 5 -14.45 -5.24 17.93
N LEU A 6 -15.00 -4.05 17.65
CA LEU A 6 -15.33 -3.57 16.32
C LEU A 6 -14.54 -2.26 16.05
N LEU A 7 -14.28 -1.95 14.79
CA LEU A 7 -13.54 -0.73 14.44
C LEU A 7 -14.24 0.56 14.88
N GLN A 8 -15.56 0.62 14.78
CA GLN A 8 -16.34 1.78 15.22
C GLN A 8 -16.35 1.96 16.74
N ASP A 9 -16.08 0.93 17.53
CA ASP A 9 -16.06 1.04 18.99
C ASP A 9 -15.01 2.04 19.48
N TYR A 10 -13.89 2.16 18.75
CA TYR A 10 -12.85 3.13 19.05
C TYR A 10 -13.36 4.57 18.89
N LEU A 11 -14.06 4.88 17.78
CA LEU A 11 -14.64 6.20 17.56
C LEU A 11 -15.75 6.49 18.58
N LEU A 12 -16.66 5.53 18.82
CA LEU A 12 -17.71 5.66 19.82
C LEU A 12 -17.14 6.00 21.20
N GLN A 13 -16.09 5.29 21.63
CA GLN A 13 -15.44 5.56 22.91
C GLN A 13 -14.82 6.98 22.94
N ARG A 14 -14.09 7.38 21.89
CA ARG A 14 -13.43 8.70 21.85
C ARG A 14 -14.44 9.84 21.78
N GLY A 15 -15.47 9.71 20.97
CA GLY A 15 -16.48 10.74 20.75
C GLY A 15 -17.40 11.01 21.96
N VAL A 16 -17.44 10.11 22.95
CA VAL A 16 -18.22 10.29 24.19
C VAL A 16 -17.37 10.44 25.45
N SER A 17 -16.07 10.24 25.36
CA SER A 17 -15.13 10.36 26.50
C SER A 17 -14.61 11.78 26.67
N ALA A 18 -13.69 11.98 27.64
CA ALA A 18 -12.94 13.22 27.81
C ALA A 18 -12.10 13.62 26.57
N ALA A 19 -11.90 12.70 25.63
CA ALA A 19 -11.23 12.99 24.36
C ALA A 19 -12.14 13.64 23.31
N ARG A 20 -13.46 13.79 23.57
CA ARG A 20 -14.45 14.29 22.62
C ARG A 20 -14.03 15.58 21.91
N ASP A 21 -13.50 16.53 22.67
CA ASP A 21 -13.13 17.87 22.16
C ASP A 21 -11.68 17.94 21.65
N ARG A 22 -10.92 16.83 21.75
CA ARG A 22 -9.57 16.74 21.18
C ARG A 22 -9.65 16.67 19.66
N THR A 23 -8.68 17.29 18.99
CA THR A 23 -8.54 17.23 17.54
C THR A 23 -8.26 15.79 17.09
N ALA A 24 -9.18 15.22 16.32
CA ALA A 24 -9.05 13.91 15.70
C ALA A 24 -8.40 13.99 14.32
N LEU A 25 -8.76 15.03 13.55
CA LEU A 25 -8.38 15.16 12.15
C LEU A 25 -8.10 16.62 11.78
N ILE A 26 -7.00 16.82 11.08
CA ILE A 26 -6.71 18.08 10.37
C ILE A 26 -6.67 17.73 8.86
N VAL A 27 -7.54 18.37 8.08
CA VAL A 27 -7.64 18.15 6.63
C VAL A 27 -8.06 19.45 5.94
N ASP A 28 -7.46 19.76 4.79
CA ASP A 28 -7.72 20.99 4.02
C ASP A 28 -7.66 22.28 4.89
N GLY A 29 -6.80 22.30 5.92
CA GLY A 29 -6.63 23.44 6.83
C GLY A 29 -7.70 23.56 7.94
N HIS A 30 -8.65 22.64 8.01
CA HIS A 30 -9.68 22.59 9.04
C HIS A 30 -9.36 21.52 10.09
N SER A 31 -9.65 21.82 11.35
CA SER A 31 -9.51 20.89 12.48
C SER A 31 -10.88 20.38 12.89
N TYR A 32 -11.00 19.08 13.06
CA TYR A 32 -12.21 18.39 13.51
C TYR A 32 -11.91 17.60 14.77
N SER A 33 -12.80 17.70 15.76
CA SER A 33 -12.71 16.92 16.99
C SER A 33 -13.21 15.50 16.82
N PHE A 34 -12.97 14.63 17.81
CA PHE A 34 -13.59 13.29 17.87
C PHE A 34 -15.11 13.40 17.97
N GLY A 35 -15.63 14.44 18.63
CA GLY A 35 -17.05 14.73 18.70
C GLY A 35 -17.64 15.07 17.35
N ASP A 36 -16.98 15.90 16.55
CA ASP A 36 -17.42 16.26 15.20
C ASP A 36 -17.43 15.02 14.29
N LEU A 37 -16.38 14.19 14.38
CA LEU A 37 -16.29 12.98 13.58
C LEU A 37 -17.39 11.96 13.95
N LEU A 38 -17.65 11.77 15.24
CA LEU A 38 -18.73 10.89 15.68
C LEU A 38 -20.09 11.40 15.19
N ASP A 39 -20.34 12.70 15.38
CA ASP A 39 -21.60 13.35 14.99
C ASP A 39 -21.91 13.20 13.50
N ALA A 40 -20.92 13.53 12.67
CA ALA A 40 -21.05 13.41 11.22
C ALA A 40 -21.23 11.94 10.80
N SER A 41 -20.50 11.02 11.42
CA SER A 41 -20.58 9.59 11.12
C SER A 41 -21.92 8.98 11.53
N GLU A 42 -22.50 9.35 12.70
CA GLU A 42 -23.82 8.91 13.13
C GLU A 42 -24.93 9.44 12.19
N ARG A 43 -24.80 10.70 11.74
CA ARG A 43 -25.75 11.28 10.78
C ARG A 43 -25.64 10.59 9.41
N LEU A 44 -24.44 10.33 8.92
CA LEU A 44 -24.25 9.57 7.69
C LEU A 44 -24.78 8.15 7.82
N ALA A 45 -24.57 7.48 8.97
CA ALA A 45 -25.18 6.18 9.25
C ALA A 45 -26.70 6.24 9.13
N GLY A 46 -27.33 7.28 9.69
CA GLY A 46 -28.79 7.52 9.55
C GLY A 46 -29.21 7.72 8.09
N ALA A 47 -28.43 8.47 7.30
CA ALA A 47 -28.69 8.65 5.88
C ALA A 47 -28.57 7.34 5.08
N LEU A 48 -27.57 6.52 5.38
CA LEU A 48 -27.36 5.20 4.75
C LEU A 48 -28.46 4.19 5.15
N ARG A 49 -28.88 4.19 6.42
CA ARG A 49 -29.99 3.35 6.89
C ARG A 49 -31.30 3.66 6.19
N ARG A 50 -31.62 4.94 5.94
CA ARG A 50 -32.81 5.34 5.15
C ARG A 50 -32.76 4.83 3.70
N ARG A 51 -31.54 4.57 3.17
CA ARG A 51 -31.32 3.98 1.83
C ARG A 51 -31.25 2.46 1.88
N GLY A 52 -31.60 1.85 3.02
CA GLY A 52 -31.67 0.44 3.21
C GLY A 52 -30.30 -0.23 3.42
N VAL A 53 -29.23 0.52 3.68
CA VAL A 53 -27.94 -0.06 4.07
C VAL A 53 -28.06 -0.66 5.47
N GLY A 54 -27.69 -1.92 5.62
CA GLY A 54 -27.75 -2.66 6.88
C GLY A 54 -26.51 -3.51 7.10
N ARG A 55 -26.63 -4.47 8.04
CA ARG A 55 -25.53 -5.39 8.36
C ARG A 55 -25.05 -6.13 7.12
N GLY A 56 -23.76 -6.00 6.84
CA GLY A 56 -23.11 -6.70 5.74
C GLY A 56 -23.32 -6.08 4.35
N ASP A 57 -24.15 -5.02 4.19
CA ASP A 57 -24.27 -4.32 2.92
C ASP A 57 -23.02 -3.53 2.63
N ARG A 58 -22.59 -3.50 1.35
CA ARG A 58 -21.39 -2.81 0.92
C ARG A 58 -21.72 -1.38 0.54
N VAL A 59 -20.87 -0.47 1.03
CA VAL A 59 -20.87 0.96 0.66
C VAL A 59 -19.54 1.25 -0.03
N ALA A 60 -19.62 1.53 -1.32
CA ALA A 60 -18.46 1.92 -2.11
C ALA A 60 -18.11 3.39 -1.84
N VAL A 61 -16.82 3.68 -1.69
CA VAL A 61 -16.31 5.02 -1.42
C VAL A 61 -15.24 5.35 -2.44
N LEU A 62 -15.57 6.28 -3.36
CA LEU A 62 -14.67 6.81 -4.39
C LEU A 62 -14.41 8.28 -4.10
N LEU A 63 -13.47 8.54 -3.20
CA LEU A 63 -13.10 9.87 -2.71
C LEU A 63 -11.58 9.99 -2.57
N GLU A 64 -11.05 11.19 -2.76
CA GLU A 64 -9.70 11.53 -2.28
C GLU A 64 -9.66 11.56 -0.75
N ASN A 65 -8.46 11.65 -0.20
CA ASN A 65 -8.26 11.93 1.22
C ASN A 65 -8.99 13.22 1.59
N SER A 66 -10.03 13.12 2.41
CA SER A 66 -10.91 14.23 2.77
C SER A 66 -11.71 13.93 4.02
N TRP A 67 -12.33 14.96 4.60
CA TRP A 67 -13.31 14.79 5.67
C TRP A 67 -14.44 13.83 5.28
N ALA A 68 -14.97 13.99 4.07
CA ALA A 68 -16.04 13.14 3.54
C ALA A 68 -15.62 11.66 3.48
N CYS A 69 -14.37 11.37 3.08
CA CYS A 69 -13.85 10.00 3.02
C CYS A 69 -13.78 9.36 4.42
N VAL A 70 -13.26 10.10 5.40
CA VAL A 70 -13.16 9.63 6.80
C VAL A 70 -14.55 9.40 7.39
N THR A 71 -15.47 10.34 7.20
CA THR A 71 -16.87 10.22 7.63
C THR A 71 -17.57 9.04 6.95
N ALA A 72 -17.30 8.80 5.64
CA ALA A 72 -17.87 7.67 4.91
C ALA A 72 -17.44 6.31 5.49
N ILE A 73 -16.18 6.15 5.90
CA ILE A 73 -15.67 4.92 6.52
C ILE A 73 -16.44 4.64 7.82
N PHE A 74 -16.45 5.60 8.75
CA PHE A 74 -17.07 5.38 10.06
C PHE A 74 -18.59 5.38 10.01
N GLY A 75 -19.21 6.21 9.15
CA GLY A 75 -20.66 6.19 8.94
C GLY A 75 -21.16 4.85 8.38
N THR A 76 -20.39 4.24 7.49
CA THR A 76 -20.68 2.88 6.97
C THR A 76 -20.61 1.84 8.09
N LEU A 77 -19.56 1.86 8.90
CA LEU A 77 -19.39 0.92 10.02
C LEU A 77 -20.48 1.08 11.07
N LEU A 78 -20.88 2.32 11.41
CA LEU A 78 -21.96 2.61 12.34
C LEU A 78 -23.32 2.17 11.79
N ALA A 79 -23.54 2.22 10.49
CA ALA A 79 -24.74 1.67 9.85
C ALA A 79 -24.76 0.12 9.84
N GLY A 80 -23.65 -0.54 10.22
CA GLY A 80 -23.45 -1.98 10.13
C GLY A 80 -22.99 -2.47 8.76
N GLY A 81 -22.63 -1.56 7.88
CA GLY A 81 -22.16 -1.85 6.52
C GLY A 81 -20.68 -2.21 6.44
N VAL A 82 -20.28 -2.64 5.26
CA VAL A 82 -18.90 -2.99 4.86
C VAL A 82 -18.40 -1.90 3.90
N PHE A 83 -17.36 -1.17 4.26
CA PHE A 83 -16.82 -0.17 3.35
C PHE A 83 -15.95 -0.80 2.26
N VAL A 84 -16.08 -0.26 1.04
CA VAL A 84 -15.28 -0.64 -0.13
C VAL A 84 -14.54 0.60 -0.62
N LEU A 85 -13.29 0.78 -0.15
CA LEU A 85 -12.49 1.94 -0.56
C LEU A 85 -11.94 1.72 -1.97
N ILE A 86 -12.24 2.67 -2.86
CA ILE A 86 -11.85 2.63 -4.26
C ILE A 86 -10.79 3.69 -4.50
N ASN A 87 -9.70 3.32 -5.19
CA ASN A 87 -8.64 4.26 -5.52
C ASN A 87 -9.18 5.39 -6.42
N PRO A 88 -8.93 6.68 -6.08
CA PRO A 88 -9.40 7.83 -6.87
C PRO A 88 -8.97 7.83 -8.34
N GLN A 89 -7.92 7.09 -8.69
CA GLN A 89 -7.46 6.96 -10.08
C GLN A 89 -8.18 5.83 -10.86
N THR A 90 -9.15 5.17 -10.24
CA THR A 90 -9.92 4.09 -10.88
C THR A 90 -10.78 4.66 -12.02
N ARG A 91 -10.72 4.01 -13.19
CA ARG A 91 -11.50 4.36 -14.37
C ARG A 91 -12.87 3.69 -14.38
N ALA A 92 -13.77 4.17 -15.23
CA ALA A 92 -15.18 3.79 -15.26
C ALA A 92 -15.41 2.28 -15.43
N ASP A 93 -14.64 1.60 -16.28
CA ASP A 93 -14.73 0.15 -16.50
C ASP A 93 -14.45 -0.67 -15.23
N LYS A 94 -13.39 -0.32 -14.52
CA LYS A 94 -13.04 -0.96 -13.24
C LYS A 94 -13.98 -0.56 -12.11
N LEU A 95 -14.46 0.69 -12.11
CA LEU A 95 -15.46 1.13 -11.14
C LEU A 95 -16.76 0.34 -11.32
N ALA A 96 -17.25 0.20 -12.55
CA ALA A 96 -18.43 -0.61 -12.85
C ALA A 96 -18.27 -2.05 -12.39
N PHE A 97 -17.11 -2.65 -12.66
CA PHE A 97 -16.80 -3.99 -12.17
C PHE A 97 -16.86 -4.08 -10.65
N ILE A 98 -16.17 -3.16 -9.92
CA ILE A 98 -16.14 -3.18 -8.44
C ILE A 98 -17.54 -3.00 -7.85
N LEU A 99 -18.35 -2.09 -8.39
CA LEU A 99 -19.73 -1.86 -7.95
C LEU A 99 -20.61 -3.10 -8.15
N SER A 100 -20.51 -3.72 -9.32
CA SER A 100 -21.23 -4.94 -9.66
C SER A 100 -20.78 -6.14 -8.82
N ASP A 101 -19.46 -6.40 -8.79
CA ASP A 101 -18.87 -7.55 -8.08
C ASP A 101 -19.13 -7.48 -6.57
N SER A 102 -18.94 -6.30 -5.96
CA SER A 102 -19.24 -6.10 -4.54
C SER A 102 -20.74 -6.08 -4.24
N GLY A 103 -21.60 -5.87 -5.25
CA GLY A 103 -23.02 -5.62 -5.05
C GLY A 103 -23.24 -4.41 -4.13
N ALA A 104 -22.53 -3.31 -4.38
CA ALA A 104 -22.58 -2.11 -3.55
C ALA A 104 -24.01 -1.54 -3.52
N ARG A 105 -24.54 -1.30 -2.32
CA ARG A 105 -25.88 -0.73 -2.14
C ARG A 105 -25.89 0.80 -2.21
N ALA A 106 -24.76 1.41 -1.85
CA ALA A 106 -24.55 2.84 -1.97
C ALA A 106 -23.15 3.13 -2.51
N LEU A 107 -23.01 4.23 -3.24
CA LEU A 107 -21.75 4.83 -3.66
C LEU A 107 -21.65 6.23 -3.03
N ILE A 108 -20.60 6.47 -2.26
CA ILE A 108 -20.23 7.79 -1.77
C ILE A 108 -19.05 8.26 -2.63
N THR A 109 -19.23 9.41 -3.31
CA THR A 109 -18.24 9.91 -4.26
C THR A 109 -18.12 11.43 -4.17
N GLY A 110 -17.32 12.05 -5.03
CA GLY A 110 -17.14 13.49 -5.12
C GLY A 110 -17.40 14.01 -6.53
N ALA A 111 -17.74 15.29 -6.63
CA ALA A 111 -18.03 15.96 -7.91
C ALA A 111 -16.88 15.85 -8.92
N ALA A 112 -15.62 15.78 -8.45
CA ALA A 112 -14.46 15.57 -9.32
C ALA A 112 -14.49 14.24 -10.10
N PHE A 113 -15.28 13.27 -9.66
CA PHE A 113 -15.42 11.94 -10.29
C PHE A 113 -16.70 11.79 -11.09
N GLU A 114 -17.47 12.87 -11.33
CA GLU A 114 -18.81 12.82 -11.95
C GLU A 114 -18.81 12.07 -13.27
N ALA A 115 -17.91 12.41 -14.20
CA ALA A 115 -17.82 11.72 -15.48
C ALA A 115 -17.53 10.22 -15.34
N VAL A 116 -16.65 9.85 -14.39
CA VAL A 116 -16.23 8.46 -14.17
C VAL A 116 -17.37 7.64 -13.58
N PHE A 117 -18.04 8.16 -12.54
CA PHE A 117 -19.11 7.37 -11.93
C PHE A 117 -20.36 7.31 -12.78
N LEU A 118 -20.73 8.36 -13.53
CA LEU A 118 -21.87 8.31 -14.45
C LEU A 118 -21.66 7.28 -15.57
N GLU A 119 -20.47 7.27 -16.16
CA GLU A 119 -20.12 6.26 -17.16
C GLU A 119 -20.16 4.84 -16.57
N ALA A 120 -19.66 4.65 -15.34
CA ALA A 120 -19.69 3.36 -14.66
C ALA A 120 -21.13 2.92 -14.35
N LEU A 121 -21.98 3.81 -13.80
CA LEU A 121 -23.38 3.51 -13.49
C LEU A 121 -24.19 3.14 -14.71
N GLY A 122 -23.93 3.81 -15.86
CA GLY A 122 -24.60 3.50 -17.14
C GLY A 122 -24.33 2.07 -17.66
N ARG A 123 -23.37 1.35 -17.08
CA ARG A 123 -23.03 -0.04 -17.43
C ARG A 123 -23.67 -1.07 -16.48
N LEU A 124 -24.36 -0.62 -15.42
CA LEU A 124 -24.94 -1.47 -14.40
C LEU A 124 -26.44 -1.68 -14.62
N GLU A 125 -26.91 -2.90 -14.49
CA GLU A 125 -28.35 -3.22 -14.53
C GLU A 125 -29.08 -2.67 -13.29
N ALA A 126 -28.42 -2.71 -12.11
CA ALA A 126 -28.97 -2.20 -10.86
C ALA A 126 -27.93 -1.27 -10.18
N PRO A 127 -27.92 0.02 -10.51
CA PRO A 127 -26.97 0.95 -9.92
C PRO A 127 -27.26 1.20 -8.43
N PRO A 128 -26.21 1.43 -7.60
CA PRO A 128 -26.36 1.80 -6.20
C PRO A 128 -26.97 3.22 -6.06
N SER A 129 -27.49 3.54 -4.88
CA SER A 129 -27.80 4.93 -4.54
C SER A 129 -26.49 5.74 -4.44
N VAL A 130 -26.51 6.98 -4.95
CA VAL A 130 -25.29 7.81 -4.99
C VAL A 130 -25.43 9.01 -4.06
N LEU A 131 -24.43 9.22 -3.21
CA LEU A 131 -24.21 10.42 -2.41
C LEU A 131 -22.93 11.10 -2.90
N CYS A 132 -23.02 12.36 -3.31
CA CYS A 132 -21.90 13.09 -3.88
C CYS A 132 -21.49 14.27 -2.99
N SER A 133 -20.22 14.33 -2.60
CA SER A 133 -19.63 15.48 -1.93
C SER A 133 -19.31 16.56 -2.96
N GLY A 134 -19.79 17.78 -2.71
CA GLY A 134 -19.72 18.90 -3.63
C GLY A 134 -20.86 18.92 -4.66
N SER A 135 -20.93 19.99 -5.46
CA SER A 135 -22.03 20.22 -6.39
C SER A 135 -22.01 19.22 -7.56
N CYS A 136 -22.99 18.34 -7.61
CA CYS A 136 -23.21 17.36 -8.66
C CYS A 136 -24.72 17.26 -8.95
N ALA A 137 -25.13 17.55 -10.18
CA ALA A 137 -26.54 17.51 -10.56
C ALA A 137 -27.14 16.10 -10.67
N ALA A 138 -26.29 15.09 -10.81
CA ALA A 138 -26.68 13.70 -11.07
C ALA A 138 -26.80 12.84 -9.81
N ALA A 139 -26.52 13.39 -8.62
CA ALA A 139 -26.53 12.64 -7.37
C ALA A 139 -27.04 13.51 -6.22
N GLU A 140 -27.47 12.86 -5.15
CA GLU A 140 -27.86 13.55 -3.92
C GLU A 140 -26.62 14.13 -3.23
N ASP A 141 -26.75 15.36 -2.73
CA ASP A 141 -25.68 16.04 -2.00
C ASP A 141 -25.39 15.35 -0.66
N LEU A 142 -24.15 14.93 -0.46
CA LEU A 142 -23.70 14.20 0.75
C LEU A 142 -23.81 15.07 1.99
N GLU A 143 -23.38 16.33 1.91
CA GLU A 143 -23.38 17.28 3.02
C GLU A 143 -24.80 17.58 3.47
N ALA A 144 -25.71 17.80 2.53
CA ALA A 144 -27.13 17.99 2.82
C ALA A 144 -27.78 16.73 3.41
N ALA A 145 -27.43 15.56 2.88
CA ALA A 145 -27.90 14.28 3.41
C ALA A 145 -27.47 14.05 4.86
N ILE A 146 -26.22 14.42 5.21
CA ILE A 146 -25.69 14.36 6.57
C ILE A 146 -26.40 15.41 7.46
N ALA A 147 -26.50 16.65 7.00
CA ALA A 147 -27.10 17.75 7.79
C ALA A 147 -28.57 17.49 8.17
N THR A 148 -29.34 16.89 7.25
CA THR A 148 -30.77 16.61 7.46
C THR A 148 -31.06 15.24 8.10
N ALA A 149 -30.05 14.37 8.20
CA ALA A 149 -30.24 13.07 8.79
C ALA A 149 -30.35 13.13 10.32
N GLN A 150 -31.24 12.33 10.88
CA GLN A 150 -31.21 12.01 12.29
C GLN A 150 -29.99 11.13 12.58
N ARG A 151 -29.36 11.35 13.73
CA ARG A 151 -28.26 10.48 14.21
C ARG A 151 -28.76 9.06 14.39
N PHE A 152 -28.02 8.13 13.85
CA PHE A 152 -28.24 6.71 14.09
C PHE A 152 -27.21 6.21 15.12
N ASN A 153 -27.67 6.07 16.34
CA ASN A 153 -26.87 5.60 17.49
C ASN A 153 -27.40 4.29 18.10
N ALA A 154 -28.33 3.64 17.41
CA ALA A 154 -28.84 2.35 17.84
C ALA A 154 -27.78 1.25 17.59
N PRO A 155 -27.62 0.28 18.52
CA PRO A 155 -26.72 -0.85 18.30
C PRO A 155 -27.14 -1.65 17.07
N VAL A 156 -26.17 -1.89 16.16
CA VAL A 156 -26.35 -2.87 15.09
C VAL A 156 -25.73 -4.19 15.57
N PRO A 157 -26.38 -5.34 15.36
CA PRO A 157 -25.87 -6.64 15.84
C PRO A 157 -24.72 -7.16 14.96
N VAL A 158 -23.65 -6.38 14.85
CA VAL A 158 -22.40 -6.74 14.18
C VAL A 158 -21.49 -7.45 15.17
N ILE A 159 -20.81 -8.50 14.71
CA ILE A 159 -19.86 -9.26 15.52
C ILE A 159 -18.45 -9.18 14.93
N PRO A 160 -17.39 -9.51 15.68
CA PRO A 160 -16.00 -9.43 15.19
C PRO A 160 -15.71 -10.24 13.91
N LEU A 161 -16.47 -11.29 13.64
CA LEU A 161 -16.32 -12.11 12.43
C LEU A 161 -17.01 -11.53 11.20
N ASP A 162 -17.88 -10.52 11.36
CA ASP A 162 -18.46 -9.81 10.22
C ASP A 162 -17.38 -9.03 9.46
N LEU A 163 -17.63 -8.85 8.16
CA LEU A 163 -16.74 -8.03 7.35
C LEU A 163 -16.83 -6.56 7.77
N ALA A 164 -15.68 -5.92 7.88
CA ALA A 164 -15.56 -4.47 8.04
C ALA A 164 -15.26 -3.80 6.71
N ALA A 165 -14.46 -4.47 5.86
CA ALA A 165 -14.01 -3.92 4.59
C ALA A 165 -13.84 -4.98 3.51
N ILE A 166 -13.99 -4.56 2.25
CA ILE A 166 -13.45 -5.27 1.09
C ILE A 166 -12.47 -4.32 0.40
N LEU A 167 -11.21 -4.74 0.28
CA LEU A 167 -10.16 -3.92 -0.32
C LEU A 167 -9.76 -4.51 -1.67
N TYR A 168 -10.07 -3.78 -2.75
CA TYR A 168 -9.75 -4.23 -4.09
C TYR A 168 -8.29 -3.95 -4.45
N THR A 169 -7.58 -5.00 -4.86
CA THR A 169 -6.19 -4.95 -5.32
C THR A 169 -6.10 -5.31 -6.79
N SER A 170 -5.07 -4.81 -7.48
CA SER A 170 -4.81 -5.19 -8.88
C SER A 170 -4.43 -6.67 -8.96
N GLY A 171 -5.25 -7.47 -9.61
CA GLY A 171 -4.92 -8.87 -9.91
C GLY A 171 -3.91 -9.02 -11.03
N SER A 172 -3.21 -10.17 -11.08
CA SER A 172 -2.34 -10.56 -12.20
C SER A 172 -3.11 -10.71 -13.52
N THR A 173 -4.39 -11.04 -13.45
CA THR A 173 -5.32 -11.18 -14.58
C THR A 173 -5.86 -9.86 -15.14
N GLY A 174 -5.47 -8.71 -14.56
CA GLY A 174 -5.92 -7.38 -14.98
C GLY A 174 -7.20 -6.88 -14.29
N MET A 175 -8.09 -7.79 -13.84
CA MET A 175 -9.28 -7.39 -13.07
C MET A 175 -8.97 -7.33 -11.57
N PRO A 176 -9.56 -6.35 -10.83
CA PRO A 176 -9.35 -6.24 -9.40
C PRO A 176 -9.93 -7.43 -8.63
N LYS A 177 -9.28 -7.82 -7.54
CA LYS A 177 -9.75 -8.84 -6.60
C LYS A 177 -10.05 -8.22 -5.23
N GLY A 178 -11.20 -8.51 -4.66
CA GLY A 178 -11.66 -7.95 -3.38
C GLY A 178 -11.18 -8.78 -2.20
N VAL A 179 -10.26 -8.25 -1.40
CA VAL A 179 -9.75 -8.89 -0.18
C VAL A 179 -10.72 -8.63 0.96
N MET A 180 -11.31 -9.69 1.52
CA MET A 180 -12.28 -9.62 2.62
C MET A 180 -11.60 -9.47 3.97
N GLN A 181 -11.91 -8.39 4.70
CA GLN A 181 -11.35 -8.09 6.01
C GLN A 181 -12.45 -8.06 7.08
N THR A 182 -12.33 -8.91 8.08
CA THR A 182 -13.24 -8.91 9.24
C THR A 182 -12.85 -7.83 10.25
N HIS A 183 -13.79 -7.42 11.10
CA HIS A 183 -13.47 -6.55 12.23
C HIS A 183 -12.37 -7.14 13.10
N GLN A 184 -12.43 -8.44 13.39
CA GLN A 184 -11.43 -9.15 14.19
C GLN A 184 -10.02 -9.01 13.59
N ALA A 185 -9.89 -9.27 12.29
CA ALA A 185 -8.60 -9.18 11.60
C ALA A 185 -8.03 -7.76 11.66
N MET A 186 -8.88 -6.76 11.42
CA MET A 186 -8.45 -5.36 11.42
C MET A 186 -8.13 -4.84 12.82
N VAL A 187 -8.93 -5.19 13.83
CA VAL A 187 -8.71 -4.80 15.24
C VAL A 187 -7.43 -5.44 15.78
N PHE A 188 -7.18 -6.72 15.47
CA PHE A 188 -5.94 -7.40 15.85
C PHE A 188 -4.71 -6.69 15.26
N THR A 189 -4.71 -6.44 13.94
CA THR A 189 -3.62 -5.73 13.27
C THR A 189 -3.39 -4.34 13.88
N LEU A 190 -4.47 -3.62 14.15
CA LEU A 190 -4.43 -2.29 14.74
C LEU A 190 -3.73 -2.30 16.11
N GLY A 191 -4.09 -3.24 16.99
CA GLY A 191 -3.45 -3.41 18.29
C GLY A 191 -1.96 -3.74 18.16
N SER A 192 -1.62 -4.70 17.29
CA SER A 192 -0.23 -5.08 17.04
C SER A 192 0.62 -3.91 16.49
N LEU A 193 0.07 -3.12 15.54
CA LEU A 193 0.74 -1.95 15.00
C LEU A 193 1.03 -0.89 16.08
N ILE A 194 0.03 -0.57 16.90
CA ILE A 194 0.16 0.40 18.00
C ILE A 194 1.26 -0.03 18.96
N GLU A 195 1.29 -1.31 19.31
CA GLU A 195 2.26 -1.90 20.25
C GLU A 195 3.68 -1.76 19.72
N TYR A 196 4.01 -2.34 18.56
CA TYR A 196 5.39 -2.37 18.11
C TYR A 196 5.90 -1.03 17.56
N LEU A 197 5.02 -0.17 17.04
CA LEU A 197 5.38 1.19 16.65
C LEU A 197 5.52 2.11 17.87
N ARG A 198 5.16 1.65 19.06
CA ARG A 198 5.24 2.41 20.33
C ARG A 198 4.49 3.72 20.22
N LEU A 199 3.27 3.69 19.63
CA LEU A 199 2.43 4.87 19.42
C LEU A 199 1.64 5.21 20.68
N ASP A 200 1.35 6.50 20.87
CA ASP A 200 0.56 7.00 21.99
C ASP A 200 -0.49 8.06 21.55
N GLU A 201 -1.32 8.50 22.46
CA GLU A 201 -2.39 9.47 22.25
C GLU A 201 -1.91 10.90 21.98
N HIS A 202 -0.63 11.18 22.16
CA HIS A 202 -0.01 12.48 21.87
C HIS A 202 0.61 12.54 20.49
N ASP A 203 0.57 11.41 19.74
CA ASP A 203 1.13 11.36 18.40
C ASP A 203 0.29 12.22 17.43
N ARG A 204 1.02 12.84 16.50
CA ARG A 204 0.49 13.62 15.39
C ARG A 204 0.96 12.95 14.09
N ILE A 205 0.06 12.19 13.46
CA ILE A 205 0.39 11.33 12.33
C ILE A 205 0.11 12.07 11.03
N LEU A 206 1.13 12.33 10.22
CA LEU A 206 0.95 12.92 8.89
C LEU A 206 0.74 11.82 7.84
N CYS A 207 -0.44 11.73 7.27
CA CYS A 207 -0.77 10.78 6.22
C CYS A 207 -0.91 11.47 4.87
N VAL A 208 0.01 11.17 3.96
CA VAL A 208 0.01 11.59 2.55
C VAL A 208 -0.38 10.44 1.60
N LEU A 209 -0.62 9.25 2.17
CA LEU A 209 -0.98 8.04 1.44
C LEU A 209 -2.50 7.97 1.25
N PRO A 210 -3.01 7.51 0.11
CA PRO A 210 -4.45 7.34 -0.07
C PRO A 210 -5.07 6.42 1.00
N LEU A 211 -6.22 6.79 1.55
CA LEU A 211 -6.97 5.92 2.47
C LEU A 211 -7.49 4.64 1.78
N SER A 212 -7.62 4.65 0.45
CA SER A 212 -7.91 3.44 -0.34
C SER A 212 -6.74 2.45 -0.41
N PHE A 213 -5.56 2.86 0.01
CA PHE A 213 -4.41 1.99 0.24
C PHE A 213 -4.35 1.61 1.71
N ASP A 214 -4.26 0.32 2.01
CA ASP A 214 -4.32 -0.19 3.38
C ASP A 214 -3.31 0.48 4.33
N TYR A 215 -2.13 0.83 3.84
CA TYR A 215 -1.12 1.53 4.64
C TYR A 215 -1.57 2.94 5.06
N GLY A 216 -2.27 3.67 4.19
CA GLY A 216 -2.91 4.95 4.52
C GLY A 216 -4.09 4.77 5.46
N LEU A 217 -4.97 3.79 5.20
CA LEU A 217 -6.14 3.49 6.02
C LEU A 217 -5.75 3.23 7.49
N TYR A 218 -4.69 2.44 7.72
CA TYR A 218 -4.26 2.15 9.09
C TYR A 218 -3.69 3.35 9.83
N GLN A 219 -3.22 4.40 9.16
CA GLN A 219 -2.87 5.66 9.84
C GLN A 219 -4.09 6.30 10.48
N LEU A 220 -5.22 6.34 9.76
CA LEU A 220 -6.50 6.81 10.29
C LEU A 220 -6.98 5.93 11.46
N LEU A 221 -6.98 4.60 11.28
CA LEU A 221 -7.47 3.69 12.30
C LEU A 221 -6.64 3.76 13.58
N MET A 222 -5.30 3.86 13.49
CA MET A 222 -4.40 4.03 14.64
C MET A 222 -4.65 5.35 15.36
N ALA A 223 -4.78 6.46 14.61
CA ALA A 223 -5.07 7.77 15.20
C ALA A 223 -6.38 7.73 16.00
N VAL A 224 -7.44 7.17 15.43
CA VAL A 224 -8.74 7.07 16.13
C VAL A 224 -8.67 6.13 17.33
N ALA A 225 -8.00 4.99 17.21
CA ALA A 225 -7.89 4.03 18.32
C ALA A 225 -7.14 4.62 19.52
N LEU A 226 -6.09 5.38 19.27
CA LEU A 226 -5.28 6.03 20.30
C LEU A 226 -5.93 7.29 20.88
N GLY A 227 -6.80 7.96 20.13
CA GLY A 227 -7.21 9.33 20.41
C GLY A 227 -6.12 10.34 20.04
N ALA A 228 -5.27 9.99 19.07
CA ALA A 228 -4.22 10.81 18.48
C ALA A 228 -4.76 11.66 17.32
N CYS A 229 -3.97 12.64 16.84
CA CYS A 229 -4.36 13.50 15.74
C CYS A 229 -3.85 12.96 14.40
N LEU A 230 -4.74 12.78 13.43
CA LEU A 230 -4.37 12.54 12.03
C LEU A 230 -4.31 13.86 11.27
N ILE A 231 -3.18 14.14 10.64
CA ILE A 231 -3.01 15.23 9.67
C ILE A 231 -3.09 14.57 8.30
N LEU A 232 -4.19 14.81 7.58
CA LEU A 232 -4.52 14.12 6.34
C LEU A 232 -4.30 15.05 5.16
N GLU A 233 -3.31 14.75 4.34
CA GLU A 233 -3.03 15.45 3.09
C GLU A 233 -3.59 14.66 1.90
N ARG A 234 -3.98 15.36 0.84
CA ARG A 234 -4.53 14.71 -0.38
C ARG A 234 -3.50 13.82 -1.06
N SER A 235 -2.26 14.28 -1.10
CA SER A 235 -1.15 13.53 -1.72
C SER A 235 0.21 14.13 -1.35
N PHE A 236 1.29 13.46 -1.75
CA PHE A 236 2.66 13.98 -1.62
C PHE A 236 3.10 14.87 -2.81
N THR A 237 2.22 15.18 -3.75
CA THR A 237 2.54 15.90 -5.00
C THR A 237 3.09 17.31 -4.73
N PHE A 238 2.53 18.01 -3.75
CA PHE A 238 2.94 19.37 -3.40
C PHE A 238 3.90 19.34 -2.20
N LEU A 239 5.16 18.94 -2.48
CA LEU A 239 6.19 18.75 -1.44
C LEU A 239 6.30 19.94 -0.48
N GLY A 240 6.32 21.17 -0.99
CA GLY A 240 6.45 22.39 -0.17
C GLY A 240 5.36 22.50 0.88
N GLN A 241 4.11 22.21 0.52
CA GLN A 241 2.96 22.21 1.43
C GLN A 241 3.12 21.12 2.51
N VAL A 242 3.51 19.90 2.11
CA VAL A 242 3.73 18.80 3.04
C VAL A 242 4.85 19.13 4.04
N LEU A 243 5.95 19.72 3.59
CA LEU A 243 7.06 20.14 4.47
C LEU A 243 6.65 21.26 5.43
N SER A 244 5.82 22.23 5.02
CA SER A 244 5.24 23.23 5.91
C SER A 244 4.35 22.55 6.96
N ARG A 245 3.44 21.68 6.54
CA ARG A 245 2.58 20.92 7.45
C ARG A 245 3.38 20.15 8.51
N MET A 246 4.47 19.50 8.10
CA MET A 246 5.32 18.76 9.05
C MET A 246 5.84 19.64 10.17
N ARG A 247 6.21 20.90 9.86
CA ARG A 247 6.71 21.86 10.85
C ARG A 247 5.58 22.46 11.67
N ASP A 248 4.58 23.02 10.98
CA ASP A 248 3.53 23.84 11.59
C ASP A 248 2.65 23.03 12.53
N GLU A 249 2.40 21.76 12.16
CA GLU A 249 1.58 20.84 12.95
C GLU A 249 2.39 19.99 13.94
N GLY A 250 3.71 20.15 14.02
CA GLY A 250 4.53 19.39 14.97
C GLY A 250 4.40 17.87 14.78
N VAL A 251 4.49 17.40 13.55
CA VAL A 251 4.33 15.97 13.19
C VAL A 251 5.30 15.11 13.99
N THR A 252 4.80 14.01 14.57
CA THR A 252 5.61 13.05 15.33
C THR A 252 5.78 11.71 14.61
N VAL A 253 4.86 11.35 13.69
CA VAL A 253 4.89 10.09 12.95
C VAL A 253 4.73 10.37 11.46
N PHE A 254 5.68 9.88 10.66
CA PHE A 254 5.67 10.03 9.21
C PHE A 254 5.75 8.67 8.49
N PRO A 255 4.63 8.14 7.99
CA PRO A 255 4.58 6.96 7.14
C PRO A 255 4.94 7.33 5.70
N GLY A 256 5.78 6.53 5.07
CA GLY A 256 6.16 6.73 3.68
C GLY A 256 6.47 5.43 2.95
N VAL A 257 6.49 5.53 1.64
CA VAL A 257 7.01 4.49 0.74
C VAL A 257 8.35 4.95 0.18
N PRO A 258 9.21 4.07 -0.36
CA PRO A 258 10.56 4.44 -0.79
C PRO A 258 10.62 5.64 -1.73
N THR A 259 9.61 5.83 -2.58
CA THR A 259 9.52 6.96 -3.52
C THR A 259 9.31 8.30 -2.83
N ILE A 260 8.58 8.32 -1.73
CA ILE A 260 8.42 9.51 -0.89
C ILE A 260 9.77 9.86 -0.26
N PHE A 261 10.46 8.87 0.29
CA PHE A 261 11.78 9.07 0.89
C PHE A 261 12.84 9.50 -0.12
N ALA A 262 12.86 8.91 -1.32
CA ALA A 262 13.73 9.34 -2.41
C ALA A 262 13.52 10.82 -2.76
N THR A 263 12.25 11.27 -2.79
CA THR A 263 11.90 12.67 -3.07
C THR A 263 12.38 13.61 -1.94
N LEU A 264 12.20 13.21 -0.67
CA LEU A 264 12.69 13.97 0.48
C LEU A 264 14.22 14.08 0.48
N LEU A 265 14.94 12.98 0.21
CA LEU A 265 16.38 12.95 0.12
C LEU A 265 16.89 13.83 -1.02
N ALA A 266 16.21 13.84 -2.17
CA ALA A 266 16.54 14.72 -3.27
C ALA A 266 16.33 16.20 -2.93
N ALA A 267 15.28 16.53 -2.17
CA ALA A 267 15.04 17.88 -1.67
C ALA A 267 16.09 18.28 -0.62
N HIS A 268 16.41 17.40 0.30
CA HIS A 268 17.42 17.61 1.36
C HIS A 268 18.81 17.92 0.79
N ARG A 269 19.22 17.22 -0.29
CA ARG A 269 20.48 17.51 -1.00
C ARG A 269 20.53 18.92 -1.63
N ARG A 270 19.38 19.50 -1.98
CA ARG A 270 19.28 20.87 -2.54
C ARG A 270 19.22 21.94 -1.46
N ALA A 271 18.48 21.69 -0.41
CA ALA A 271 18.33 22.56 0.74
C ALA A 271 18.13 21.68 1.99
N PRO A 272 19.01 21.79 3.01
CA PRO A 272 18.93 20.96 4.20
C PRO A 272 17.56 21.01 4.85
N LEU A 273 16.99 19.84 5.08
CA LEU A 273 15.72 19.64 5.78
C LEU A 273 15.99 19.02 7.15
N SER A 274 15.27 19.47 8.19
CA SER A 274 15.31 18.87 9.52
C SER A 274 13.95 18.94 10.17
N PHE A 275 13.47 17.80 10.70
CA PHE A 275 12.19 17.67 11.41
C PHE A 275 12.41 16.95 12.74
N PRO A 276 12.93 17.65 13.77
CA PRO A 276 13.27 17.05 15.06
C PRO A 276 12.05 16.62 15.88
N SER A 277 10.83 17.08 15.54
CA SER A 277 9.58 16.63 16.16
C SER A 277 9.20 15.21 15.75
N VAL A 278 9.65 14.73 14.58
CA VAL A 278 9.34 13.39 14.10
C VAL A 278 10.09 12.36 14.92
N ARG A 279 9.33 11.52 15.61
CA ARG A 279 9.85 10.46 16.49
C ARG A 279 9.83 9.08 15.80
N ARG A 280 9.01 8.89 14.77
CA ARG A 280 8.86 7.62 14.06
C ARG A 280 8.71 7.86 12.56
N VAL A 281 9.51 7.15 11.80
CA VAL A 281 9.41 7.04 10.34
C VAL A 281 9.13 5.59 10.02
N THR A 282 8.08 5.32 9.24
CA THR A 282 7.69 3.95 8.92
C THR A 282 7.69 3.71 7.42
N ASN A 283 8.17 2.53 7.00
CA ASN A 283 8.21 2.11 5.60
C ASN A 283 7.60 0.74 5.42
N THR A 284 6.82 0.58 4.36
CA THR A 284 6.33 -0.71 3.86
C THR A 284 5.97 -0.59 2.37
N ALA A 285 5.38 -1.62 1.81
CA ALA A 285 4.94 -1.72 0.41
C ALA A 285 6.06 -2.02 -0.59
N ALA A 286 7.28 -1.56 -0.35
CA ALA A 286 8.49 -1.95 -1.05
C ALA A 286 9.69 -1.84 -0.11
N ALA A 287 10.78 -2.54 -0.44
CA ALA A 287 12.02 -2.49 0.35
C ALA A 287 12.56 -1.05 0.41
N LEU A 288 12.90 -0.58 1.62
CA LEU A 288 13.61 0.67 1.81
C LEU A 288 15.10 0.40 1.57
N PRO A 289 15.73 1.05 0.56
CA PRO A 289 17.16 0.89 0.33
C PRO A 289 17.97 1.27 1.57
N ASP A 290 18.99 0.48 1.90
CA ASP A 290 19.82 0.72 3.10
C ASP A 290 20.57 2.06 3.00
N GLU A 291 20.91 2.48 1.77
CA GLU A 291 21.59 3.74 1.47
C GLU A 291 20.76 4.98 1.86
N PHE A 292 19.44 4.84 2.02
CA PHE A 292 18.58 5.94 2.47
C PHE A 292 18.73 6.24 3.96
N GLY A 293 19.27 5.29 4.74
CA GLY A 293 19.33 5.37 6.20
C GLY A 293 20.08 6.60 6.71
N GLY A 294 21.24 6.93 6.13
CA GLY A 294 22.05 8.08 6.53
C GLY A 294 21.29 9.40 6.36
N GLY A 295 20.81 9.67 5.14
CA GLY A 295 20.09 10.92 4.85
C GLY A 295 18.74 11.02 5.57
N LEU A 296 18.06 9.91 5.83
CA LEU A 296 16.84 9.94 6.63
C LEU A 296 17.11 10.32 8.10
N ARG A 297 18.24 9.91 8.67
CA ARG A 297 18.65 10.34 10.03
C ARG A 297 19.03 11.82 10.08
N GLU A 298 19.58 12.39 9.00
CA GLU A 298 19.82 13.83 8.91
C GLU A 298 18.51 14.62 8.88
N ILE A 299 17.52 14.16 8.10
CA ILE A 299 16.19 14.78 8.00
C ILE A 299 15.39 14.60 9.30
N PHE A 300 15.47 13.43 9.94
CA PHE A 300 14.71 13.02 11.11
C PHE A 300 15.64 12.58 12.26
N PRO A 301 16.34 13.52 12.90
CA PRO A 301 17.46 13.20 13.81
C PRO A 301 17.07 12.40 15.05
N HIS A 302 15.79 12.42 15.44
CA HIS A 302 15.29 11.73 16.63
C HIS A 302 14.34 10.58 16.31
N ALA A 303 14.19 10.23 15.01
CA ALA A 303 13.21 9.24 14.61
C ALA A 303 13.74 7.80 14.68
N LEU A 304 12.91 6.92 15.20
CA LEU A 304 13.01 5.49 15.01
C LEU A 304 12.51 5.16 13.60
N ILE A 305 13.35 4.49 12.79
CA ILE A 305 13.01 4.10 11.42
C ILE A 305 12.57 2.64 11.42
N TYR A 306 11.33 2.36 11.03
CA TYR A 306 10.77 1.01 10.97
C TYR A 306 10.73 0.51 9.53
N LYS A 307 11.39 -0.61 9.26
CA LYS A 307 11.23 -1.40 8.03
C LYS A 307 10.21 -2.49 8.28
N MET A 308 9.18 -2.55 7.45
CA MET A 308 8.06 -3.48 7.62
C MET A 308 7.75 -4.20 6.32
N TYR A 309 7.27 -5.44 6.44
CA TYR A 309 6.72 -6.20 5.32
C TYR A 309 5.26 -6.57 5.60
N GLY A 310 4.47 -6.59 4.53
CA GLY A 310 3.07 -7.00 4.56
C GLY A 310 2.43 -6.97 3.18
N LEU A 311 1.28 -7.57 3.08
CA LEU A 311 0.44 -7.63 1.88
C LEU A 311 -1.02 -7.44 2.29
N THR A 312 -1.89 -7.04 1.34
CA THR A 312 -3.28 -6.69 1.65
C THR A 312 -4.05 -7.84 2.30
N GLU A 313 -3.68 -9.07 2.01
CA GLU A 313 -4.28 -10.30 2.51
C GLU A 313 -4.09 -10.53 4.03
N CYS A 314 -3.10 -9.87 4.66
CA CYS A 314 -2.89 -9.93 6.12
C CYS A 314 -2.35 -8.61 6.72
N LYS A 315 -2.27 -7.53 5.95
CA LYS A 315 -1.85 -6.18 6.33
C LYS A 315 -0.39 -6.04 6.72
N ARG A 316 0.03 -6.68 7.79
CA ARG A 316 1.42 -6.71 8.30
C ARG A 316 1.81 -8.13 8.65
N VAL A 317 3.03 -8.46 8.32
CA VAL A 317 3.61 -9.76 8.64
C VAL A 317 4.78 -9.60 9.59
N SER A 318 5.68 -8.66 9.26
CA SER A 318 6.90 -8.47 10.04
C SER A 318 7.31 -7.00 10.13
N TYR A 319 8.13 -6.72 11.12
CA TYR A 319 8.82 -5.45 11.29
C TYR A 319 10.23 -5.71 11.82
N LEU A 320 11.16 -4.85 11.44
CA LEU A 320 12.51 -4.81 12.00
C LEU A 320 12.55 -3.75 13.11
N GLU A 321 13.01 -4.15 14.27
CA GLU A 321 13.25 -3.24 15.39
C GLU A 321 14.24 -2.15 14.94
N PRO A 322 13.91 -0.85 15.13
CA PRO A 322 14.74 0.26 14.65
C PRO A 322 16.19 0.21 15.13
N GLU A 323 16.40 -0.34 16.32
CA GLU A 323 17.70 -0.49 16.96
C GLU A 323 18.61 -1.51 16.23
N LEU A 324 18.03 -2.37 15.40
CA LEU A 324 18.71 -3.45 14.70
C LEU A 324 18.94 -3.20 13.21
N ILE A 325 18.55 -2.03 12.69
CA ILE A 325 18.66 -1.72 11.26
C ILE A 325 20.09 -1.90 10.72
N GLU A 326 21.11 -1.52 11.52
CA GLU A 326 22.52 -1.68 11.14
C GLU A 326 23.06 -3.10 11.36
N ALA A 327 22.56 -3.78 12.38
CA ALA A 327 22.98 -5.16 12.69
C ALA A 327 22.34 -6.21 11.77
N LYS A 328 21.18 -5.90 11.18
CA LYS A 328 20.41 -6.80 10.29
C LYS A 328 20.10 -6.13 8.94
N PRO A 329 21.13 -5.78 8.15
CA PRO A 329 20.93 -5.11 6.86
C PRO A 329 20.11 -6.00 5.92
N GLY A 330 19.17 -5.39 5.16
CA GLY A 330 18.29 -6.10 4.22
C GLY A 330 17.14 -6.88 4.88
N SER A 331 17.12 -7.03 6.21
CA SER A 331 16.02 -7.71 6.91
C SER A 331 14.77 -6.84 6.96
N VAL A 332 13.61 -7.50 6.93
CA VAL A 332 12.29 -6.92 7.25
C VAL A 332 11.81 -7.35 8.65
N GLY A 333 12.72 -7.87 9.46
CA GLY A 333 12.50 -8.20 10.87
C GLY A 333 11.83 -9.54 11.12
N LYS A 334 11.13 -9.62 12.24
CA LYS A 334 10.40 -10.81 12.71
C LYS A 334 8.89 -10.61 12.62
N ALA A 335 8.14 -11.70 12.81
CA ALA A 335 6.69 -11.66 12.87
C ALA A 335 6.18 -10.59 13.85
N ILE A 336 5.10 -9.91 13.50
CA ILE A 336 4.42 -8.97 14.40
C ILE A 336 3.86 -9.70 15.63
N PRO A 337 3.65 -9.01 16.77
CA PRO A 337 3.08 -9.62 17.97
C PRO A 337 1.79 -10.40 17.69
N GLY A 338 1.69 -11.62 18.24
CA GLY A 338 0.53 -12.50 18.07
C GLY A 338 0.41 -13.22 16.73
N THR A 339 1.48 -13.22 15.92
CA THR A 339 1.54 -13.85 14.59
C THR A 339 2.66 -14.91 14.55
N GLU A 340 2.40 -16.00 13.84
CA GLU A 340 3.39 -17.03 13.52
C GLU A 340 3.71 -16.97 12.02
N VAL A 341 5.01 -17.09 11.68
CA VAL A 341 5.48 -17.23 10.31
C VAL A 341 6.43 -18.40 10.19
N TYR A 342 6.41 -19.07 9.04
CA TYR A 342 7.35 -20.13 8.72
C TYR A 342 7.57 -20.22 7.20
N LEU A 343 8.67 -20.83 6.81
CA LEU A 343 9.04 -21.00 5.41
C LEU A 343 8.89 -22.47 5.00
N LEU A 344 8.24 -22.70 3.86
CA LEU A 344 8.20 -24.03 3.24
C LEU A 344 8.94 -23.99 1.90
N SER A 345 9.72 -25.02 1.64
CA SER A 345 10.32 -25.31 0.34
C SER A 345 9.26 -25.69 -0.71
N ALA A 346 9.66 -25.86 -1.95
CA ALA A 346 8.75 -26.17 -3.05
C ALA A 346 8.04 -27.55 -2.90
N ASP A 347 8.63 -28.47 -2.16
CA ASP A 347 8.08 -29.79 -1.82
C ASP A 347 7.24 -29.78 -0.51
N GLY A 348 7.03 -28.59 0.07
CA GLY A 348 6.19 -28.40 1.25
C GLY A 348 6.85 -28.75 2.57
N GLN A 349 8.17 -29.00 2.59
CA GLN A 349 8.91 -29.24 3.82
C GLN A 349 9.39 -27.94 4.46
N PRO A 350 9.60 -27.89 5.79
CA PRO A 350 10.19 -26.72 6.42
C PRO A 350 11.57 -26.39 5.82
N ALA A 351 11.78 -25.15 5.38
CA ALA A 351 13.06 -24.69 4.89
C ALA A 351 14.07 -24.58 6.05
N ALA A 352 15.31 -25.00 5.82
CA ALA A 352 16.36 -24.84 6.80
C ALA A 352 16.77 -23.35 6.96
N PRO A 353 17.38 -22.98 8.11
CA PRO A 353 17.89 -21.62 8.29
C PRO A 353 18.83 -21.20 7.14
N GLY A 354 18.56 -20.06 6.53
CA GLY A 354 19.30 -19.54 5.38
C GLY A 354 18.83 -20.05 4.02
N GLU A 355 18.01 -21.09 3.95
CA GLU A 355 17.39 -21.55 2.70
C GLU A 355 16.19 -20.69 2.31
N ALA A 356 15.98 -20.56 1.01
CA ALA A 356 14.83 -19.86 0.48
C ALA A 356 13.57 -20.75 0.50
N GLY A 357 12.49 -20.23 1.07
CA GLY A 357 11.19 -20.88 1.08
C GLY A 357 10.05 -19.90 0.91
N ILE A 358 8.87 -20.40 0.56
CA ILE A 358 7.66 -19.61 0.49
C ILE A 358 7.22 -19.27 1.92
N LEU A 359 6.94 -17.99 2.16
CA LEU A 359 6.47 -17.51 3.46
C LEU A 359 5.00 -17.85 3.68
N TYR A 360 4.73 -18.49 4.79
CA TYR A 360 3.38 -18.77 5.31
C TYR A 360 3.14 -17.92 6.54
N VAL A 361 1.90 -17.39 6.65
CA VAL A 361 1.50 -16.51 7.76
C VAL A 361 0.27 -17.10 8.44
N ARG A 362 0.37 -17.27 9.76
CA ARG A 362 -0.68 -17.77 10.63
C ARG A 362 -1.00 -16.73 11.70
N GLY A 363 -2.24 -16.28 11.76
CA GLY A 363 -2.68 -15.29 12.76
C GLY A 363 -4.09 -14.77 12.52
N PRO A 364 -4.67 -14.07 13.50
CA PRO A 364 -6.05 -13.57 13.43
C PRO A 364 -6.27 -12.49 12.35
N HIS A 365 -5.19 -11.91 11.83
CA HIS A 365 -5.20 -10.85 10.83
C HIS A 365 -5.24 -11.34 9.38
N VAL A 366 -5.18 -12.65 9.18
CA VAL A 366 -5.32 -13.24 7.84
C VAL A 366 -6.72 -12.97 7.31
N MET A 367 -6.83 -12.61 6.04
CA MET A 367 -8.09 -12.32 5.36
C MET A 367 -9.11 -13.47 5.46
N ALA A 368 -10.38 -13.16 5.34
CA ALA A 368 -11.42 -14.19 5.22
C ALA A 368 -11.41 -14.91 3.86
N GLY A 369 -10.79 -14.32 2.85
CA GLY A 369 -10.67 -14.81 1.49
C GLY A 369 -10.84 -13.69 0.47
N TYR A 370 -10.95 -14.04 -0.81
CA TYR A 370 -11.31 -13.13 -1.88
C TYR A 370 -12.81 -13.18 -2.14
N TRP A 371 -13.42 -12.00 -2.26
CA TRP A 371 -14.85 -11.85 -2.53
C TRP A 371 -15.21 -12.49 -3.87
N ASN A 372 -16.24 -13.34 -3.88
CA ASN A 372 -16.73 -14.08 -5.04
C ASN A 372 -15.67 -14.93 -5.78
N GLN A 373 -14.50 -15.23 -5.17
CA GLN A 373 -13.42 -15.99 -5.79
C GLN A 373 -12.96 -17.16 -4.89
N PRO A 374 -13.75 -18.22 -4.75
CA PRO A 374 -13.43 -19.35 -3.84
C PRO A 374 -12.16 -20.11 -4.28
N ASP A 375 -11.92 -20.29 -5.57
CA ASP A 375 -10.76 -21.01 -6.09
C ASP A 375 -9.47 -20.26 -5.78
N LEU A 376 -9.43 -18.95 -6.05
CA LEU A 376 -8.29 -18.11 -5.70
C LEU A 376 -8.10 -18.04 -4.17
N THR A 377 -9.18 -18.06 -3.41
CA THR A 377 -9.12 -18.14 -1.94
C THR A 377 -8.46 -19.44 -1.49
N ALA A 378 -8.81 -20.58 -2.08
CA ALA A 378 -8.21 -21.88 -1.76
C ALA A 378 -6.74 -21.98 -2.20
N GLU A 379 -6.35 -21.24 -3.26
CA GLU A 379 -4.96 -21.11 -3.66
C GLU A 379 -4.11 -20.38 -2.63
N MET A 380 -4.63 -19.31 -2.04
CA MET A 380 -3.90 -18.48 -1.07
C MET A 380 -4.04 -18.99 0.37
N LEU A 381 -5.21 -19.47 0.76
CA LEU A 381 -5.49 -19.93 2.12
C LEU A 381 -5.41 -21.46 2.20
N LYS A 382 -4.27 -21.94 2.69
CA LYS A 382 -4.01 -23.38 2.86
C LYS A 382 -4.56 -23.89 4.20
N PRO A 383 -4.88 -25.18 4.32
CA PRO A 383 -5.20 -25.80 5.61
C PRO A 383 -4.04 -25.62 6.61
N GLY A 384 -4.37 -25.23 7.84
CA GLY A 384 -3.43 -25.16 8.95
C GLY A 384 -3.30 -26.48 9.70
N LYS A 385 -2.63 -26.42 10.86
CA LYS A 385 -2.41 -27.60 11.73
C LYS A 385 -3.68 -28.02 12.48
N LEU A 386 -4.59 -27.06 12.74
CA LEU A 386 -5.82 -27.32 13.46
C LEU A 386 -6.99 -27.51 12.49
N PRO A 387 -8.01 -28.34 12.84
CA PRO A 387 -9.20 -28.49 12.02
C PRO A 387 -9.90 -27.15 11.77
N GLY A 388 -10.16 -26.83 10.49
CA GLY A 388 -10.79 -25.57 10.07
C GLY A 388 -9.88 -24.35 10.06
N GLU A 389 -8.63 -24.47 10.51
CA GLU A 389 -7.65 -23.39 10.44
C GLU A 389 -7.21 -23.13 9.01
N ARG A 390 -7.00 -21.84 8.69
CA ARG A 390 -6.46 -21.41 7.41
C ARG A 390 -5.19 -20.59 7.63
N VAL A 391 -4.18 -20.87 6.83
CA VAL A 391 -2.88 -20.22 6.85
C VAL A 391 -2.64 -19.57 5.49
N LEU A 392 -2.17 -18.34 5.47
CA LEU A 392 -1.90 -17.59 4.24
C LEU A 392 -0.59 -18.07 3.63
N CYS A 393 -0.63 -18.59 2.40
CA CYS A 393 0.51 -18.76 1.53
C CYS A 393 0.73 -17.43 0.79
N THR A 394 1.85 -16.74 1.04
CA THR A 394 2.06 -15.40 0.46
C THR A 394 2.52 -15.42 -0.99
N HIS A 395 3.02 -16.56 -1.48
CA HIS A 395 3.77 -16.69 -2.75
C HIS A 395 5.02 -15.80 -2.81
N ASP A 396 5.45 -15.25 -1.68
CA ASP A 396 6.69 -14.50 -1.57
C ASP A 396 7.78 -15.42 -1.01
N LEU A 397 8.94 -15.39 -1.63
CA LEU A 397 10.12 -16.14 -1.21
C LEU A 397 10.91 -15.34 -0.19
N PHE A 398 11.28 -16.02 0.89
CA PHE A 398 12.08 -15.47 1.98
C PHE A 398 13.20 -16.41 2.37
N ARG A 399 14.24 -15.86 2.97
CA ARG A 399 15.17 -16.59 3.83
C ARG A 399 14.94 -16.18 5.27
N MET A 400 15.16 -17.09 6.20
CA MET A 400 15.08 -16.82 7.64
C MET A 400 16.44 -17.19 8.26
N ASP A 401 17.02 -16.27 9.04
CA ASP A 401 18.26 -16.57 9.75
C ASP A 401 17.99 -17.43 11.02
N PRO A 402 19.02 -17.97 11.68
CA PRO A 402 18.83 -18.78 12.88
C PRO A 402 18.17 -18.05 14.05
N GLU A 403 18.18 -16.72 14.04
CA GLU A 403 17.53 -15.87 15.04
C GLU A 403 16.07 -15.56 14.68
N GLY A 404 15.58 -15.98 13.49
CA GLY A 404 14.19 -15.78 13.02
C GLY A 404 13.95 -14.48 12.27
N TYR A 405 14.99 -13.75 11.85
CA TYR A 405 14.84 -12.57 11.00
C TYR A 405 14.60 -12.95 9.55
N LEU A 406 13.65 -12.26 8.93
CA LEU A 406 13.18 -12.50 7.58
C LEU A 406 13.90 -11.59 6.57
N TYR A 407 14.31 -12.18 5.45
CA TYR A 407 14.93 -11.49 4.32
C TYR A 407 14.14 -11.80 3.05
N PHE A 408 13.57 -10.77 2.44
CA PHE A 408 12.78 -10.91 1.21
C PHE A 408 13.68 -11.25 0.03
N VAL A 409 13.38 -12.33 -0.67
CA VAL A 409 14.14 -12.79 -1.85
C VAL A 409 13.44 -12.35 -3.15
N GLY A 410 12.11 -12.44 -3.21
CA GLY A 410 11.32 -12.10 -4.38
C GLY A 410 9.94 -12.75 -4.35
N ARG A 411 9.17 -12.53 -5.41
CA ARG A 411 7.93 -13.29 -5.62
C ARG A 411 8.22 -14.56 -6.41
N THR A 412 7.45 -15.59 -6.18
CA THR A 412 7.60 -16.85 -6.94
C THR A 412 7.38 -16.67 -8.44
N ASP A 413 6.50 -15.74 -8.81
CA ASP A 413 6.17 -15.36 -10.18
C ASP A 413 7.11 -14.31 -10.81
N ASP A 414 7.93 -13.62 -9.99
CA ASP A 414 8.88 -12.61 -10.44
C ASP A 414 10.33 -13.16 -10.55
N ILE A 415 10.61 -14.35 -10.03
CA ILE A 415 11.95 -14.96 -10.10
C ILE A 415 12.34 -15.24 -11.56
N ILE A 416 13.43 -14.64 -12.00
CA ILE A 416 13.96 -14.75 -13.35
C ILE A 416 14.72 -16.07 -13.48
N LYS A 417 14.37 -16.87 -14.50
CA LYS A 417 15.06 -18.13 -14.80
C LYS A 417 16.10 -17.90 -15.90
N SER A 418 17.28 -17.44 -15.51
CA SER A 418 18.35 -17.09 -16.44
C SER A 418 19.46 -18.14 -16.42
N ARG A 419 19.83 -18.70 -17.56
CA ARG A 419 20.90 -19.70 -17.73
C ARG A 419 20.74 -20.94 -16.84
N GLY A 420 19.49 -21.31 -16.54
CA GLY A 420 19.18 -22.42 -15.64
C GLY A 420 19.20 -22.07 -14.14
N GLU A 421 19.64 -20.88 -13.81
CA GLU A 421 19.71 -20.37 -12.44
C GLU A 421 18.50 -19.51 -12.09
N LYS A 422 18.16 -19.45 -10.79
CA LYS A 422 17.09 -18.59 -10.27
C LYS A 422 17.70 -17.26 -9.82
N VAL A 423 17.34 -16.17 -10.48
CA VAL A 423 17.79 -14.82 -10.18
C VAL A 423 16.69 -14.03 -9.49
N SER A 424 16.99 -13.52 -8.32
CA SER A 424 16.10 -12.59 -7.61
C SER A 424 16.22 -11.19 -8.25
N PRO A 425 15.13 -10.62 -8.79
CA PRO A 425 15.13 -9.23 -9.25
C PRO A 425 15.57 -8.25 -8.18
N VAL A 426 15.14 -8.49 -6.93
CA VAL A 426 15.43 -7.62 -5.77
C VAL A 426 16.91 -7.60 -5.44
N GLU A 427 17.60 -8.72 -5.57
CA GLU A 427 19.04 -8.79 -5.34
C GLU A 427 19.82 -7.97 -6.37
N VAL A 428 19.40 -8.02 -7.62
CA VAL A 428 19.98 -7.20 -8.70
C VAL A 428 19.65 -5.72 -8.51
N GLU A 429 18.41 -5.39 -8.13
CA GLU A 429 17.99 -4.02 -7.80
C GLU A 429 18.81 -3.44 -6.65
N ASN A 430 19.02 -4.21 -5.58
CA ASN A 430 19.85 -3.80 -4.44
C ASN A 430 21.31 -3.56 -4.85
N ALA A 431 21.88 -4.43 -5.70
CA ALA A 431 23.23 -4.23 -6.21
C ALA A 431 23.36 -2.95 -7.06
N LEU A 432 22.34 -2.64 -7.87
CA LEU A 432 22.31 -1.40 -8.65
C LEU A 432 22.20 -0.16 -7.74
N HIS A 433 21.42 -0.23 -6.65
CA HIS A 433 21.28 0.88 -5.69
C HIS A 433 22.59 1.20 -4.96
N ARG A 434 23.53 0.26 -4.82
CA ARG A 434 24.87 0.51 -4.26
C ARG A 434 25.76 1.38 -5.15
N ILE A 435 25.38 1.57 -6.42
CA ILE A 435 26.13 2.40 -7.35
C ILE A 435 25.79 3.88 -7.11
N PRO A 436 26.73 4.74 -6.68
CA PRO A 436 26.47 6.15 -6.45
C PRO A 436 25.88 6.82 -7.67
N GLY A 437 24.76 7.55 -7.50
CA GLY A 437 24.03 8.20 -8.58
C GLY A 437 22.86 7.39 -9.13
N VAL A 438 22.65 6.14 -8.72
CA VAL A 438 21.40 5.42 -8.99
C VAL A 438 20.32 5.91 -8.03
N ARG A 439 19.19 6.36 -8.59
CA ARG A 439 18.01 6.81 -7.83
C ARG A 439 16.94 5.75 -7.69
N GLU A 440 16.67 5.04 -8.80
CA GLU A 440 15.67 3.98 -8.86
C GLU A 440 16.18 2.87 -9.76
N ALA A 441 15.83 1.64 -9.42
CA ALA A 441 16.09 0.46 -10.24
C ALA A 441 14.90 -0.48 -10.21
N ALA A 442 14.60 -1.09 -11.35
CA ALA A 442 13.63 -2.17 -11.47
C ALA A 442 14.18 -3.23 -12.43
N VAL A 443 14.07 -4.50 -12.04
CA VAL A 443 14.62 -5.62 -12.79
C VAL A 443 13.51 -6.62 -13.13
N VAL A 444 13.52 -7.09 -14.37
CA VAL A 444 12.57 -8.09 -14.89
C VAL A 444 13.30 -9.12 -15.76
N GLY A 445 12.71 -10.30 -15.88
CA GLY A 445 13.09 -11.28 -16.88
C GLY A 445 12.41 -10.97 -18.24
N ILE A 446 13.19 -10.94 -19.29
CA ILE A 446 12.67 -10.85 -20.67
C ILE A 446 12.97 -12.18 -21.36
N PRO A 447 11.99 -12.82 -22.00
CA PRO A 447 12.23 -14.07 -22.74
C PRO A 447 13.42 -13.96 -23.70
N ASP A 448 14.36 -14.88 -23.60
CA ASP A 448 15.57 -14.92 -24.41
C ASP A 448 15.83 -16.35 -24.91
N PRO A 449 16.07 -16.56 -26.22
CA PRO A 449 16.23 -17.89 -26.80
C PRO A 449 17.40 -18.70 -26.27
N LEU A 450 18.47 -18.04 -25.76
CA LEU A 450 19.68 -18.68 -25.28
C LEU A 450 19.72 -18.78 -23.75
N LEU A 451 19.16 -17.77 -23.08
CA LEU A 451 19.24 -17.64 -21.63
C LEU A 451 18.00 -18.17 -20.89
N GLY A 452 16.93 -18.51 -21.63
CA GLY A 452 15.59 -18.71 -21.09
C GLY A 452 14.94 -17.36 -20.81
N GLU A 453 15.44 -16.63 -19.82
CA GLU A 453 15.12 -15.22 -19.56
C GLU A 453 16.40 -14.40 -19.41
N ALA A 454 16.45 -13.24 -20.07
CA ALA A 454 17.51 -12.26 -19.91
C ALA A 454 17.20 -11.35 -18.72
N VAL A 455 18.09 -11.25 -17.76
CA VAL A 455 18.00 -10.27 -16.67
C VAL A 455 18.10 -8.88 -17.26
N THR A 456 17.03 -8.08 -17.16
CA THR A 456 16.93 -6.75 -17.78
C THR A 456 16.66 -5.71 -16.70
N ALA A 457 17.52 -4.69 -16.63
CA ALA A 457 17.43 -3.63 -15.63
C ALA A 457 16.98 -2.30 -16.26
N TYR A 458 16.06 -1.62 -15.59
CA TYR A 458 15.61 -0.26 -15.90
C TYR A 458 15.99 0.65 -14.74
N VAL A 459 16.80 1.68 -15.03
CA VAL A 459 17.48 2.46 -13.97
C VAL A 459 17.24 3.95 -14.19
N VAL A 460 16.85 4.66 -13.15
CA VAL A 460 16.83 6.12 -13.10
C VAL A 460 18.10 6.59 -12.39
N THR A 461 18.86 7.44 -13.03
CA THR A 461 20.13 7.95 -12.48
C THR A 461 20.08 9.44 -12.21
N ASP A 462 20.99 9.93 -11.39
CA ASP A 462 21.28 11.35 -11.31
C ASP A 462 21.97 11.80 -12.61
N PRO A 463 21.45 12.79 -13.34
CA PRO A 463 22.10 13.30 -14.55
C PRO A 463 23.55 13.76 -14.32
N ALA A 464 23.85 14.29 -13.12
CA ALA A 464 25.19 14.73 -12.77
C ALA A 464 26.19 13.57 -12.57
N ALA A 465 25.71 12.34 -12.37
CA ALA A 465 26.57 11.17 -12.16
C ALA A 465 27.17 10.61 -13.45
N GLY A 466 26.66 11.01 -14.63
CA GLY A 466 27.18 10.57 -15.93
C GLY A 466 27.15 9.06 -16.15
N LEU A 467 26.22 8.34 -15.49
CA LEU A 467 26.12 6.88 -15.56
C LEU A 467 25.50 6.46 -16.90
N THR A 468 26.17 5.55 -17.59
CA THR A 468 25.68 4.91 -18.82
C THR A 468 25.23 3.46 -18.55
N ALA A 469 24.44 2.88 -19.44
CA ALA A 469 24.05 1.47 -19.37
C ALA A 469 25.26 0.53 -19.22
N GLN A 470 26.33 0.79 -19.99
CA GLN A 470 27.57 0.03 -19.92
C GLN A 470 28.27 0.15 -18.57
N SER A 471 28.35 1.38 -18.02
CA SER A 471 29.00 1.61 -16.72
C SER A 471 28.20 1.00 -15.57
N LEU A 472 26.86 1.04 -15.62
CA LEU A 472 25.98 0.41 -14.64
C LEU A 472 26.15 -1.09 -14.64
N ARG A 473 26.16 -1.73 -15.82
CA ARG A 473 26.42 -3.17 -15.97
C ARG A 473 27.78 -3.57 -15.42
N ALA A 474 28.84 -2.85 -15.78
CA ALA A 474 30.20 -3.13 -15.32
C ALA A 474 30.32 -2.98 -13.79
N LYS A 475 29.75 -1.93 -13.21
CA LYS A 475 29.79 -1.71 -11.77
C LYS A 475 28.94 -2.70 -10.99
N SER A 476 27.77 -3.13 -11.51
CA SER A 476 26.94 -4.14 -10.85
C SER A 476 27.63 -5.49 -10.76
N ALA A 477 28.49 -5.84 -11.72
CA ALA A 477 29.27 -7.08 -11.71
C ALA A 477 30.23 -7.22 -10.50
N ALA A 478 30.55 -6.11 -9.82
CA ALA A 478 31.34 -6.15 -8.58
C ALA A 478 30.54 -6.69 -7.36
N PHE A 479 29.22 -6.75 -7.46
CA PHE A 479 28.31 -7.11 -6.37
C PHE A 479 27.44 -8.34 -6.68
N LEU A 480 27.52 -8.88 -7.91
CA LEU A 480 26.63 -9.92 -8.41
C LEU A 480 27.44 -11.07 -9.02
N GLU A 481 26.92 -12.29 -8.88
CA GLU A 481 27.40 -13.42 -9.64
C GLU A 481 27.17 -13.20 -11.14
N SER A 482 27.99 -13.83 -11.96
CA SER A 482 28.03 -13.60 -13.41
C SER A 482 26.69 -13.82 -14.13
N TYR A 483 25.89 -14.76 -13.63
CA TYR A 483 24.56 -15.07 -14.17
C TYR A 483 23.47 -14.08 -13.75
N MET A 484 23.70 -13.30 -12.69
CA MET A 484 22.80 -12.25 -12.18
C MET A 484 23.06 -10.89 -12.83
N VAL A 485 24.26 -10.70 -13.40
CA VAL A 485 24.61 -9.42 -14.05
C VAL A 485 23.65 -9.15 -15.20
N PRO A 486 22.97 -7.97 -15.21
CA PRO A 486 21.98 -7.66 -16.23
C PRO A 486 22.55 -7.83 -17.65
N ALA A 487 21.85 -8.59 -18.47
CA ALA A 487 22.18 -8.73 -19.88
C ALA A 487 21.94 -7.40 -20.62
N GLN A 488 20.88 -6.69 -20.20
CA GLN A 488 20.50 -5.38 -20.75
C GLN A 488 20.25 -4.39 -19.61
N VAL A 489 20.67 -3.14 -19.81
CA VAL A 489 20.41 -2.03 -18.89
C VAL A 489 19.85 -0.86 -19.68
N PHE A 490 18.71 -0.33 -19.26
CA PHE A 490 18.08 0.87 -19.83
C PHE A 490 18.15 2.00 -18.81
N VAL A 491 18.72 3.14 -19.20
CA VAL A 491 18.68 4.36 -18.39
C VAL A 491 17.42 5.13 -18.77
N CYS A 492 16.54 5.34 -17.82
CA CYS A 492 15.21 5.90 -18.02
C CYS A 492 15.10 7.26 -17.31
N ALA A 493 14.29 8.17 -17.85
CA ALA A 493 13.98 9.43 -17.18
C ALA A 493 13.11 9.21 -15.92
N ARG A 494 12.23 8.22 -15.97
CA ARG A 494 11.36 7.79 -14.85
C ARG A 494 10.92 6.34 -15.03
N LEU A 495 10.55 5.68 -13.93
CA LEU A 495 9.90 4.36 -13.98
C LEU A 495 8.38 4.50 -13.88
N PRO A 496 7.60 3.64 -14.59
CA PRO A 496 6.15 3.62 -14.48
C PRO A 496 5.71 3.19 -13.08
N ARG A 497 4.60 3.77 -12.60
CA ARG A 497 4.09 3.52 -11.25
C ARG A 497 2.63 3.12 -11.26
N SER A 498 2.29 2.23 -10.34
CA SER A 498 0.91 1.95 -9.99
C SER A 498 0.30 3.14 -9.23
N PRO A 499 -1.04 3.20 -9.12
CA PRO A 499 -1.74 4.21 -8.32
C PRO A 499 -1.29 4.31 -6.85
N ASN A 500 -0.75 3.23 -6.31
CA ASN A 500 -0.23 3.16 -4.93
C ASN A 500 1.25 3.56 -4.83
N GLY A 501 1.84 4.12 -5.90
CA GLY A 501 3.22 4.60 -5.93
C GLY A 501 4.29 3.52 -6.13
N LYS A 502 3.92 2.23 -6.25
CA LYS A 502 4.84 1.13 -6.55
C LYS A 502 5.24 1.15 -8.03
N ILE A 503 6.47 0.72 -8.34
CA ILE A 503 6.90 0.55 -9.74
C ILE A 503 6.02 -0.54 -10.38
N ASP A 504 5.41 -0.22 -11.52
CA ASP A 504 4.65 -1.21 -12.31
C ASP A 504 5.56 -1.88 -13.33
N LYS A 505 6.11 -3.04 -12.95
CA LYS A 505 7.07 -3.79 -13.78
C LYS A 505 6.49 -4.22 -15.13
N ARG A 506 5.17 -4.37 -15.26
CA ARG A 506 4.48 -4.77 -16.51
C ARG A 506 4.57 -3.69 -17.59
N LEU A 507 4.72 -2.43 -17.20
CA LEU A 507 4.78 -1.28 -18.10
C LEU A 507 6.21 -0.85 -18.44
N LEU A 508 7.25 -1.47 -17.86
CA LEU A 508 8.64 -1.05 -18.02
C LEU A 508 9.08 -1.05 -19.48
N ALA A 509 8.84 -2.12 -20.21
CA ALA A 509 9.26 -2.26 -21.61
C ALA A 509 8.62 -1.20 -22.52
N VAL A 510 7.36 -0.81 -22.26
CA VAL A 510 6.62 0.18 -23.06
C VAL A 510 7.07 1.61 -22.73
N THR A 511 7.25 1.93 -21.45
CA THR A 511 7.51 3.31 -21.01
C THR A 511 8.97 3.75 -21.29
N CYS A 512 9.92 2.82 -21.22
CA CYS A 512 11.33 3.15 -21.43
C CYS A 512 11.75 3.08 -22.89
N ALA A 513 11.04 2.36 -23.76
CA ALA A 513 11.27 2.37 -25.22
C ALA A 513 10.95 3.75 -25.85
N THR A 514 10.04 4.53 -25.26
CA THR A 514 9.68 5.87 -25.74
C THR A 514 10.65 6.98 -25.30
N SER A 515 11.59 6.67 -24.39
CA SER A 515 12.58 7.61 -23.86
C SER A 515 14.02 7.32 -24.33
N ALA A 516 14.24 6.30 -25.13
CA ALA A 516 15.54 6.03 -25.74
C ALA A 516 15.74 6.89 -26.98
N ASP A 517 16.88 7.58 -27.04
CA ASP A 517 17.37 8.47 -28.10
C ASP A 517 17.20 7.85 -29.51
N PRO A 518 16.74 8.59 -30.55
CA PRO A 518 16.51 8.07 -31.90
C PRO A 518 17.79 7.72 -32.68
N GLN A 519 19.00 7.77 -32.07
CA GLN A 519 20.27 7.62 -32.80
C GLN A 519 20.92 6.23 -32.74
N ALA A 520 20.29 5.19 -32.17
CA ALA A 520 20.91 3.86 -32.07
C ALA A 520 20.17 2.76 -32.86
N SER A 521 19.69 3.03 -34.07
CA SER A 521 19.22 1.98 -34.97
C SER A 521 19.39 2.33 -36.42
N SER A 522 20.60 2.12 -36.93
CA SER A 522 20.84 1.90 -38.37
C SER A 522 21.68 0.62 -38.50
N PRO A 523 21.10 -0.52 -38.85
CA PRO A 523 21.91 -1.58 -39.44
C PRO A 523 22.24 -1.19 -40.89
N ASN A 524 23.50 -0.91 -41.14
CA ASN A 524 24.10 -0.77 -42.44
C ASN A 524 23.89 -2.08 -43.23
N ARG A 525 22.91 -2.13 -44.11
CA ARG A 525 22.78 -3.10 -45.18
C ARG A 525 23.00 -2.35 -46.48
N ALA A 526 24.25 -2.38 -46.98
CA ALA A 526 24.53 -2.10 -48.37
C ALA A 526 23.87 -3.16 -49.26
N PRO A 527 23.24 -2.77 -50.37
CA PRO A 527 22.75 -3.72 -51.37
C PRO A 527 23.93 -4.32 -52.13
N ARG A 528 23.99 -5.67 -52.18
CA ARG A 528 24.80 -6.37 -53.18
C ARG A 528 24.06 -6.31 -54.49
N GLU A 529 24.69 -5.72 -55.49
CA GLU A 529 24.33 -5.82 -56.91
C GLU A 529 24.45 -7.29 -57.39
N PRO A 530 23.58 -7.73 -58.30
CA PRO A 530 23.72 -9.04 -58.92
C PRO A 530 24.75 -8.99 -60.06
N ASP A 531 25.77 -9.83 -59.97
CA ASP A 531 26.65 -10.13 -61.09
C ASP A 531 25.90 -10.94 -62.13
N HIS A 532 25.89 -10.42 -63.32
CA HIS A 532 25.64 -11.18 -64.53
C HIS A 532 26.89 -12.01 -64.88
N ASP A 533 26.73 -13.36 -64.95
CA ASP A 533 27.08 -14.19 -66.09
C ASP A 533 26.59 -15.62 -65.85
#